data_c346b2dcbe11bc957aeb368b10160888
#
_entry.id   c346b2dcbe11bc957aeb368b10160888
#
_cell.length_a   1.000
_cell.length_b   1.000
_cell.length_c   1.000
_cell.angle_alpha   90.00
_cell.angle_beta   90.00
_cell.angle_gamma   90.00
#
_symmetry.space_group_name_H-M   'P 1'
#
loop_
_entity.id
_entity.type
_entity.pdbx_description
1 polymer ?
#
loop_
_entity_poly.entity_id
_entity_poly.type
_entity_poly.pdbx_seq_one_letter_code
_entity_poly.pdbx_strand_id
1 'polypeptide(L)'
;MPNNKTASSSLGWALIGCGGAGNNHAQWAMSTPGVEIHGFCDKLIDSAERFYQKYGGSYYTTDPERIFTDSSIDIVSIATSHHSHADLAIAACNARKHLFLEKPMAMTTSDCLRIHRAMKEADVKLMIDFSIRFSGAARLIKEQIGSPLVSHGQCMMNKADLSRWRWHPEEGGGPLYDVGVHAVDLLC
;
A
#
# COMPACT_ATOMS: atom_id res chain seq x y z
N MET A 1 2.60 -24.63 -7.51
CA MET A 1 2.82 -25.17 -6.16
C MET A 1 3.06 -24.00 -5.24
N PRO A 2 2.36 -23.86 -4.10
CA PRO A 2 2.68 -22.80 -3.15
C PRO A 2 4.10 -22.99 -2.66
N ASN A 3 4.87 -21.91 -2.63
CA ASN A 3 6.25 -21.88 -2.20
C ASN A 3 6.29 -22.13 -0.68
N ASN A 4 6.51 -23.36 -0.28
CA ASN A 4 6.57 -23.78 1.12
C ASN A 4 7.97 -23.45 1.66
N LYS A 5 8.25 -22.14 1.87
CA LYS A 5 9.43 -21.74 2.65
C LYS A 5 9.20 -22.22 4.09
N THR A 6 10.09 -23.04 4.60
CA THR A 6 10.10 -23.49 6.01
C THR A 6 10.18 -22.30 6.96
N ALA A 7 9.58 -22.40 8.13
CA ALA A 7 9.34 -21.32 9.12
C ALA A 7 10.56 -20.54 9.67
N SER A 8 11.71 -20.56 8.97
CA SER A 8 12.94 -19.82 9.34
C SER A 8 13.48 -18.92 8.23
N SER A 9 12.80 -18.80 7.08
CA SER A 9 13.24 -17.91 5.99
C SER A 9 12.58 -16.55 6.10
N SER A 10 13.38 -15.46 6.06
CA SER A 10 12.88 -14.09 5.95
C SER A 10 12.04 -13.92 4.68
N LEU A 11 11.01 -13.06 4.75
CA LEU A 11 10.21 -12.66 3.60
C LEU A 11 10.87 -11.46 2.92
N GLY A 12 11.17 -11.58 1.64
CA GLY A 12 11.69 -10.48 0.84
C GLY A 12 10.63 -9.43 0.58
N TRP A 13 10.97 -8.17 0.83
CA TRP A 13 10.06 -7.04 0.68
C TRP A 13 10.65 -5.97 -0.25
N ALA A 14 9.78 -5.36 -1.06
CA ALA A 14 10.14 -4.20 -1.87
C ALA A 14 9.04 -3.13 -1.87
N LEU A 15 9.42 -1.90 -2.20
CA LEU A 15 8.54 -0.74 -2.23
C LEU A 15 8.49 -0.12 -3.62
N ILE A 16 7.28 0.18 -4.08
CA ILE A 16 7.00 1.04 -5.23
C ILE A 16 6.32 2.32 -4.73
N GLY A 17 6.98 3.47 -4.94
CA GLY A 17 6.54 4.76 -4.43
C GLY A 17 7.32 5.22 -3.19
N CYS A 18 8.42 5.96 -3.40
CA CYS A 18 9.34 6.44 -2.38
C CYS A 18 8.97 7.86 -1.87
N GLY A 19 7.68 8.06 -1.58
CA GLY A 19 7.13 9.28 -1.02
C GLY A 19 6.93 9.22 0.50
N GLY A 20 6.05 10.11 1.03
CA GLY A 20 5.76 10.18 2.47
C GLY A 20 5.14 8.91 3.04
N ALA A 21 4.12 8.34 2.37
CA ALA A 21 3.51 7.06 2.75
C ALA A 21 4.52 5.90 2.64
N GLY A 22 5.26 5.83 1.54
CA GLY A 22 6.33 4.84 1.36
C GLY A 22 7.38 4.89 2.46
N ASN A 23 7.68 6.08 3.02
CA ASN A 23 8.60 6.19 4.15
C ASN A 23 8.09 5.45 5.40
N ASN A 24 6.79 5.50 5.68
CA ASN A 24 6.20 4.75 6.78
C ASN A 24 6.29 3.24 6.51
N HIS A 25 5.97 2.80 5.27
CA HIS A 25 6.07 1.39 4.88
C HIS A 25 7.50 0.86 5.04
N ALA A 26 8.51 1.62 4.61
CA ALA A 26 9.91 1.23 4.76
C ALA A 26 10.34 1.14 6.24
N GLN A 27 9.86 2.07 7.09
CA GLN A 27 10.11 2.01 8.54
C GLN A 27 9.48 0.77 9.18
N TRP A 28 8.25 0.44 8.81
CA TRP A 28 7.57 -0.77 9.31
C TRP A 28 8.26 -2.05 8.82
N ALA A 29 8.65 -2.12 7.54
CA ALA A 29 9.39 -3.26 7.01
C ALA A 29 10.70 -3.48 7.77
N MET A 30 11.47 -2.40 8.00
CA MET A 30 12.74 -2.44 8.75
C MET A 30 12.56 -2.90 10.20
N SER A 31 11.43 -2.58 10.83
CA SER A 31 11.13 -2.91 12.22
C SER A 31 10.40 -4.25 12.40
N THR A 32 10.00 -4.91 11.30
CA THR A 32 9.23 -6.16 11.35
C THR A 32 10.18 -7.37 11.33
N PRO A 33 10.24 -8.17 12.40
CA PRO A 33 11.07 -9.37 12.40
C PRO A 33 10.69 -10.34 11.28
N GLY A 34 11.70 -10.89 10.58
CA GLY A 34 11.48 -11.82 9.48
C GLY A 34 11.14 -11.16 8.14
N VAL A 35 11.22 -9.84 8.04
CA VAL A 35 11.13 -9.08 6.76
C VAL A 35 12.51 -8.56 6.37
N GLU A 36 12.87 -8.73 5.11
CA GLU A 36 14.15 -8.31 4.54
C GLU A 36 13.93 -7.38 3.36
N ILE A 37 14.52 -6.17 3.42
CA ILE A 37 14.35 -5.16 2.39
C ILE A 37 15.24 -5.49 1.20
N HIS A 38 14.66 -5.59 -0.01
CA HIS A 38 15.39 -5.88 -1.25
C HIS A 38 15.42 -4.70 -2.21
N GLY A 39 14.31 -4.04 -2.50
CA GLY A 39 14.28 -3.06 -3.56
C GLY A 39 13.40 -1.85 -3.31
N PHE A 40 13.80 -0.73 -3.91
CA PHE A 40 13.02 0.51 -3.95
C PHE A 40 12.80 0.96 -5.38
N CYS A 41 11.55 1.26 -5.73
CA CYS A 41 11.16 1.77 -7.04
C CYS A 41 10.41 3.09 -6.91
N ASP A 42 10.79 4.07 -7.72
CA ASP A 42 10.04 5.33 -7.87
C ASP A 42 10.24 5.85 -9.29
N LYS A 43 9.27 6.56 -9.85
CA LYS A 43 9.40 7.22 -11.16
C LYS A 43 10.55 8.23 -11.21
N LEU A 44 10.93 8.78 -10.05
CA LEU A 44 12.08 9.65 -9.86
C LEU A 44 13.22 8.84 -9.25
N ILE A 45 14.29 8.62 -10.02
CA ILE A 45 15.43 7.81 -9.59
C ILE A 45 16.05 8.31 -8.27
N ASP A 46 16.15 9.63 -8.10
CA ASP A 46 16.70 10.25 -6.88
C ASP A 46 15.85 9.92 -5.62
N SER A 47 14.54 9.71 -5.81
CA SER A 47 13.66 9.28 -4.71
C SER A 47 13.92 7.84 -4.30
N ALA A 48 14.07 6.94 -5.27
CA ALA A 48 14.38 5.54 -5.03
C ALA A 48 15.79 5.39 -4.42
N GLU A 49 16.78 6.13 -4.94
CA GLU A 49 18.14 6.14 -4.41
C GLU A 49 18.20 6.63 -2.97
N ARG A 50 17.50 7.73 -2.65
CA ARG A 50 17.42 8.25 -1.27
C ARG A 50 16.89 7.20 -0.29
N PHE A 51 15.90 6.41 -0.68
CA PHE A 51 15.37 5.34 0.16
C PHE A 51 16.39 4.19 0.31
N TYR A 52 17.03 3.80 -0.77
CA TYR A 52 18.10 2.81 -0.73
C TYR A 52 19.24 3.23 0.22
N GLN A 53 19.69 4.49 0.15
CA GLN A 53 20.74 5.02 1.05
C GLN A 53 20.28 5.04 2.51
N LYS A 54 18.99 5.30 2.75
CA LYS A 54 18.45 5.43 4.10
C LYS A 54 18.13 4.08 4.76
N TYR A 55 17.58 3.14 3.99
CA TYR A 55 17.01 1.89 4.52
C TYR A 55 17.80 0.64 4.14
N GLY A 56 18.81 0.77 3.30
CA GLY A 56 19.55 -0.37 2.75
C GLY A 56 18.76 -1.07 1.64
N GLY A 57 19.02 -2.36 1.48
CA GLY A 57 18.44 -3.20 0.44
C GLY A 57 19.46 -3.63 -0.59
N SER A 58 19.02 -4.26 -1.67
CA SER A 58 19.89 -4.78 -2.72
C SER A 58 20.01 -3.83 -3.92
N TYR A 59 18.96 -3.05 -4.21
CA TYR A 59 18.94 -2.15 -5.36
C TYR A 59 17.85 -1.08 -5.28
N TYR A 60 17.97 -0.09 -6.17
CA TYR A 60 16.93 0.86 -6.50
C TYR A 60 16.74 0.96 -8.02
N THR A 61 15.54 1.38 -8.47
CA THR A 61 15.16 1.38 -9.89
C THR A 61 14.03 2.36 -10.18
N THR A 62 13.85 2.69 -11.46
CA THR A 62 12.62 3.36 -11.95
C THR A 62 11.67 2.39 -12.65
N ASP A 63 12.09 1.14 -12.83
CA ASP A 63 11.31 0.11 -13.51
C ASP A 63 10.68 -0.85 -12.50
N PRO A 64 9.34 -0.85 -12.33
CA PRO A 64 8.65 -1.77 -11.43
C PRO A 64 8.76 -3.25 -11.86
N GLU A 65 8.97 -3.54 -13.14
CA GLU A 65 9.15 -4.92 -13.63
C GLU A 65 10.36 -5.61 -12.97
N ARG A 66 11.38 -4.84 -12.66
CA ARG A 66 12.52 -5.37 -11.91
C ARG A 66 12.13 -5.94 -10.53
N ILE A 67 11.14 -5.30 -9.86
CA ILE A 67 10.60 -5.80 -8.58
C ILE A 67 9.71 -7.03 -8.83
N PHE A 68 8.86 -6.99 -9.85
CA PHE A 68 7.93 -8.07 -10.12
C PHE A 68 8.63 -9.37 -10.54
N THR A 69 9.72 -9.27 -11.29
CA THR A 69 10.50 -10.43 -11.76
C THR A 69 11.53 -10.94 -10.76
N ASP A 70 11.81 -10.21 -9.69
CA ASP A 70 12.79 -10.61 -8.69
C ASP A 70 12.22 -11.73 -7.78
N SER A 71 12.80 -12.93 -7.90
CA SER A 71 12.36 -14.10 -7.13
C SER A 71 12.68 -14.03 -5.63
N SER A 72 13.55 -13.12 -5.20
CA SER A 72 13.85 -12.88 -3.79
C SER A 72 12.76 -12.08 -3.08
N ILE A 73 11.86 -11.42 -3.82
CA ILE A 73 10.78 -10.62 -3.27
C ILE A 73 9.50 -11.46 -3.13
N ASP A 74 8.95 -11.50 -1.95
CA ASP A 74 7.68 -12.15 -1.62
C ASP A 74 6.54 -11.13 -1.51
N ILE A 75 6.84 -9.93 -1.00
CA ILE A 75 5.86 -8.88 -0.68
C ILE A 75 6.23 -7.58 -1.39
N VAL A 76 5.26 -6.99 -2.06
CA VAL A 76 5.40 -5.65 -2.67
C VAL A 76 4.48 -4.66 -1.95
N SER A 77 5.07 -3.61 -1.40
CA SER A 77 4.32 -2.44 -0.95
C SER A 77 4.16 -1.45 -2.09
N ILE A 78 2.93 -0.93 -2.28
CA ILE A 78 2.62 0.08 -3.29
C ILE A 78 2.10 1.33 -2.58
N ALA A 79 2.85 2.42 -2.67
CA ALA A 79 2.59 3.71 -2.02
C ALA A 79 2.74 4.89 -3.00
N THR A 80 2.16 4.74 -4.17
CA THR A 80 2.20 5.69 -5.29
C THR A 80 1.00 6.65 -5.26
N SER A 81 0.79 7.41 -6.33
CA SER A 81 -0.45 8.16 -6.56
C SER A 81 -1.60 7.21 -6.91
N HIS A 82 -2.82 7.56 -6.50
CA HIS A 82 -3.98 6.66 -6.49
C HIS A 82 -4.31 6.07 -7.86
N HIS A 83 -4.15 6.85 -8.94
CA HIS A 83 -4.46 6.40 -10.31
C HIS A 83 -3.61 5.20 -10.76
N SER A 84 -2.41 5.04 -10.22
CA SER A 84 -1.50 3.94 -10.59
C SER A 84 -1.69 2.66 -9.78
N HIS A 85 -2.50 2.70 -8.72
CA HIS A 85 -2.69 1.55 -7.82
C HIS A 85 -3.19 0.30 -8.54
N ALA A 86 -4.19 0.46 -9.43
CA ALA A 86 -4.82 -0.69 -10.07
C ALA A 86 -3.85 -1.46 -10.96
N ASP A 87 -3.14 -0.79 -11.84
CA ASP A 87 -2.25 -1.45 -12.79
C ASP A 87 -1.03 -2.07 -12.09
N LEU A 88 -0.44 -1.36 -11.12
CA LEU A 88 0.67 -1.89 -10.33
C LEU A 88 0.26 -3.09 -9.47
N ALA A 89 -0.92 -3.03 -8.83
CA ALA A 89 -1.42 -4.12 -8.02
C ALA A 89 -1.73 -5.37 -8.86
N ILE A 90 -2.34 -5.20 -10.03
CA ILE A 90 -2.62 -6.31 -10.95
C ILE A 90 -1.32 -6.93 -11.45
N ALA A 91 -0.34 -6.12 -11.84
CA ALA A 91 0.97 -6.61 -12.29
C ALA A 91 1.68 -7.40 -11.19
N ALA A 92 1.68 -6.90 -9.95
CA ALA A 92 2.24 -7.61 -8.80
C ALA A 92 1.51 -8.94 -8.52
N CYS A 93 0.16 -8.97 -8.60
CA CYS A 93 -0.60 -10.21 -8.49
C CYS A 93 -0.19 -11.23 -9.58
N ASN A 94 -0.11 -10.80 -10.84
CA ASN A 94 0.29 -11.66 -11.96
C ASN A 94 1.71 -12.22 -11.78
N ALA A 95 2.58 -11.47 -11.13
CA ALA A 95 3.91 -11.91 -10.73
C ALA A 95 3.93 -12.74 -9.42
N ARG A 96 2.75 -13.10 -8.90
CA ARG A 96 2.56 -13.89 -7.65
C ARG A 96 3.20 -13.26 -6.42
N LYS A 97 3.23 -11.92 -6.33
CA LYS A 97 3.67 -11.19 -5.15
C LYS A 97 2.49 -10.94 -4.21
N HIS A 98 2.69 -11.09 -2.92
CA HIS A 98 1.76 -10.58 -1.91
C HIS A 98 1.81 -9.05 -1.89
N LEU A 99 0.70 -8.39 -1.56
CA LEU A 99 0.59 -6.94 -1.64
C LEU A 99 0.25 -6.29 -0.30
N PHE A 100 0.92 -5.18 -0.05
CA PHE A 100 0.54 -4.19 0.92
C PHE A 100 0.30 -2.87 0.17
N LEU A 101 -0.96 -2.53 -0.06
CA LEU A 101 -1.37 -1.43 -0.95
C LEU A 101 -1.92 -0.25 -0.14
N GLU A 102 -1.39 0.94 -0.39
CA GLU A 102 -1.96 2.18 0.16
C GLU A 102 -3.43 2.36 -0.23
N LYS A 103 -4.14 3.03 0.68
CA LYS A 103 -5.53 3.47 0.42
C LYS A 103 -5.53 4.66 -0.58
N PRO A 104 -6.61 4.82 -1.34
CA PRO A 104 -7.69 3.87 -1.61
C PRO A 104 -7.20 2.70 -2.46
N MET A 105 -7.89 1.57 -2.43
CA MET A 105 -7.53 0.40 -3.23
C MET A 105 -7.38 0.74 -4.72
N ALA A 106 -8.31 1.51 -5.27
CA ALA A 106 -8.27 2.08 -6.63
C ALA A 106 -9.20 3.28 -6.75
N MET A 107 -9.18 3.94 -7.91
CA MET A 107 -10.01 5.11 -8.22
C MET A 107 -11.45 4.75 -8.62
N THR A 108 -11.71 3.52 -9.05
CA THR A 108 -13.05 3.07 -9.47
C THR A 108 -13.39 1.70 -8.89
N THR A 109 -14.69 1.43 -8.72
CA THR A 109 -15.18 0.11 -8.32
C THR A 109 -14.77 -0.98 -9.33
N SER A 110 -14.78 -0.64 -10.62
CA SER A 110 -14.33 -1.55 -11.68
C SER A 110 -12.89 -2.00 -11.47
N ASP A 111 -12.00 -1.06 -11.14
CA ASP A 111 -10.60 -1.36 -10.89
C ASP A 111 -10.40 -2.16 -9.59
N CYS A 112 -11.15 -1.85 -8.54
CA CYS A 112 -11.15 -2.66 -7.33
C CYS A 112 -11.53 -4.13 -7.63
N LEU A 113 -12.54 -4.35 -8.48
CA LEU A 113 -12.94 -5.69 -8.91
C LEU A 113 -11.88 -6.38 -9.78
N ARG A 114 -11.16 -5.63 -10.64
CA ARG A 114 -10.04 -6.16 -11.42
C ARG A 114 -8.89 -6.64 -10.50
N ILE A 115 -8.51 -5.81 -9.53
CA ILE A 115 -7.49 -6.19 -8.53
C ILE A 115 -7.93 -7.43 -7.75
N HIS A 116 -9.18 -7.46 -7.28
CA HIS A 116 -9.72 -8.60 -6.52
C HIS A 116 -9.66 -9.90 -7.31
N ARG A 117 -10.02 -9.88 -8.61
CA ARG A 117 -9.91 -11.05 -9.50
C ARG A 117 -8.45 -11.49 -9.65
N ALA A 118 -7.56 -10.57 -10.00
CA ALA A 118 -6.14 -10.88 -10.16
C ALA A 118 -5.53 -11.51 -8.89
N MET A 119 -5.85 -10.96 -7.72
CA MET A 119 -5.44 -11.50 -6.42
C MET A 119 -5.93 -12.95 -6.23
N LYS A 120 -7.21 -13.22 -6.55
CA LYS A 120 -7.81 -14.56 -6.41
C LYS A 120 -7.21 -15.57 -7.39
N GLU A 121 -7.04 -15.17 -8.65
CA GLU A 121 -6.46 -16.03 -9.69
C GLU A 121 -4.98 -16.38 -9.43
N ALA A 122 -4.23 -15.43 -8.88
CA ALA A 122 -2.83 -15.64 -8.51
C ALA A 122 -2.64 -16.37 -7.17
N ASP A 123 -3.70 -16.52 -6.36
CA ASP A 123 -3.66 -17.04 -4.98
C ASP A 123 -2.66 -16.28 -4.08
N VAL A 124 -2.70 -14.96 -4.14
CA VAL A 124 -1.87 -14.07 -3.32
C VAL A 124 -2.69 -13.33 -2.27
N LYS A 125 -2.03 -12.83 -1.25
CA LYS A 125 -2.65 -12.01 -0.20
C LYS A 125 -2.54 -10.53 -0.56
N LEU A 126 -3.62 -9.80 -0.31
CA LEU A 126 -3.67 -8.35 -0.45
C LEU A 126 -4.19 -7.74 0.86
N MET A 127 -3.48 -6.74 1.36
CA MET A 127 -3.93 -5.89 2.46
C MET A 127 -3.94 -4.44 1.99
N ILE A 128 -5.05 -3.73 2.24
CA ILE A 128 -5.14 -2.28 2.02
C ILE A 128 -4.77 -1.58 3.32
N ASP A 129 -3.91 -0.55 3.23
CA ASP A 129 -3.44 0.20 4.41
C ASP A 129 -4.49 1.19 4.93
N PHE A 130 -5.50 0.67 5.59
CA PHE A 130 -6.39 1.44 6.44
C PHE A 130 -5.82 1.46 7.88
N SER A 131 -4.67 2.07 8.05
CA SER A 131 -3.90 2.08 9.30
C SER A 131 -4.70 2.57 10.51
N ILE A 132 -5.66 3.48 10.34
CA ILE A 132 -6.47 4.03 11.44
C ILE A 132 -7.28 2.93 12.15
N ARG A 133 -7.78 1.90 11.45
CA ARG A 133 -8.54 0.79 12.08
C ARG A 133 -7.72 -0.01 13.09
N PHE A 134 -6.40 0.05 13.01
CA PHE A 134 -5.48 -0.62 13.93
C PHE A 134 -5.07 0.26 15.12
N SER A 135 -5.50 1.53 15.17
CA SER A 135 -5.25 2.40 16.31
C SER A 135 -5.94 1.89 17.58
N GLY A 136 -5.36 2.18 18.74
CA GLY A 136 -5.97 1.82 20.02
C GLY A 136 -7.38 2.40 20.21
N ALA A 137 -7.60 3.65 19.74
CA ALA A 137 -8.90 4.30 19.79
C ALA A 137 -9.94 3.58 18.91
N ALA A 138 -9.61 3.23 17.67
CA ALA A 138 -10.54 2.52 16.77
C ALA A 138 -10.91 1.13 17.34
N ARG A 139 -9.94 0.40 17.88
CA ARG A 139 -10.17 -0.90 18.53
C ARG A 139 -11.11 -0.77 19.73
N LEU A 140 -10.85 0.21 20.61
CA LEU A 140 -11.69 0.46 21.77
C LEU A 140 -13.12 0.83 21.38
N ILE A 141 -13.30 1.70 20.38
CA ILE A 141 -14.62 2.06 19.85
C ILE A 141 -15.36 0.82 19.36
N LYS A 142 -14.72 -0.02 18.56
CA LYS A 142 -15.30 -1.26 18.04
C LYS A 142 -15.72 -2.22 19.15
N GLU A 143 -14.91 -2.37 20.18
CA GLU A 143 -15.21 -3.23 21.33
C GLU A 143 -16.38 -2.70 22.17
N GLN A 144 -16.49 -1.39 22.37
CA GLN A 144 -17.47 -0.78 23.28
C GLN A 144 -18.82 -0.50 22.61
N ILE A 145 -18.84 -0.15 21.32
CA ILE A 145 -20.06 0.28 20.63
C ILE A 145 -20.74 -0.89 19.91
N GLY A 146 -19.98 -1.87 19.44
CA GLY A 146 -20.53 -2.97 18.64
C GLY A 146 -21.05 -2.50 17.28
N SER A 147 -22.33 -2.75 16.99
CA SER A 147 -22.99 -2.38 15.73
C SER A 147 -23.93 -1.18 15.92
N PRO A 148 -23.51 0.06 15.63
CA PRO A 148 -24.34 1.25 15.80
C PRO A 148 -25.45 1.31 14.75
N LEU A 149 -26.63 1.85 15.13
CA LEU A 149 -27.73 2.12 14.19
C LEU A 149 -27.46 3.34 13.30
N VAL A 150 -26.74 4.32 13.86
CA VAL A 150 -26.38 5.56 13.15
C VAL A 150 -24.93 5.91 13.50
N SER A 151 -24.15 6.25 12.50
CA SER A 151 -22.78 6.70 12.68
C SER A 151 -22.52 7.99 11.91
N HIS A 152 -21.74 8.89 12.49
CA HIS A 152 -21.27 10.11 11.87
C HIS A 152 -19.74 10.17 11.93
N GLY A 153 -19.09 10.29 10.77
CA GLY A 153 -17.65 10.45 10.65
C GLY A 153 -17.30 11.83 10.11
N GLN A 154 -16.32 12.50 10.72
CA GLN A 154 -15.79 13.78 10.25
C GLN A 154 -14.28 13.72 10.16
N CYS A 155 -13.76 14.05 8.97
CA CYS A 155 -12.33 14.21 8.75
C CYS A 155 -12.03 15.67 8.45
N MET A 156 -11.11 16.26 9.23
CA MET A 156 -10.64 17.63 9.02
C MET A 156 -9.19 17.64 8.60
N MET A 157 -8.85 18.53 7.67
CA MET A 157 -7.49 18.74 7.20
C MET A 157 -7.10 20.20 7.33
N ASN A 158 -5.81 20.46 7.46
CA ASN A 158 -5.27 21.80 7.28
C ASN A 158 -5.49 22.25 5.82
N LYS A 159 -5.37 23.56 5.57
CA LYS A 159 -5.50 24.13 4.22
C LYS A 159 -4.67 23.33 3.23
N ALA A 160 -5.33 22.80 2.20
CA ALA A 160 -4.71 21.98 1.18
C ALA A 160 -3.72 22.78 0.33
N ASP A 161 -2.57 22.20 0.04
CA ASP A 161 -1.73 22.63 -1.06
C ASP A 161 -2.31 22.03 -2.36
N LEU A 162 -3.08 22.85 -3.07
CA LEU A 162 -3.80 22.43 -4.28
C LEU A 162 -2.88 22.07 -5.45
N SER A 163 -1.57 22.33 -5.36
CA SER A 163 -0.58 21.89 -6.36
C SER A 163 -0.25 20.40 -6.26
N ARG A 164 -0.63 19.75 -5.18
CA ARG A 164 -0.33 18.33 -4.97
C ARG A 164 -1.28 17.43 -5.77
N TRP A 165 -0.74 16.35 -6.33
CA TRP A 165 -1.46 15.34 -7.12
C TRP A 165 -2.75 14.81 -6.45
N ARG A 166 -2.79 14.76 -5.11
CA ARG A 166 -3.96 14.29 -4.34
C ARG A 166 -5.24 15.04 -4.62
N TRP A 167 -5.13 16.31 -5.01
CA TRP A 167 -6.27 17.20 -5.26
C TRP A 167 -6.71 17.20 -6.72
N HIS A 168 -5.91 16.59 -7.63
CA HIS A 168 -6.28 16.45 -9.03
C HIS A 168 -7.24 15.26 -9.20
N PRO A 169 -8.42 15.46 -9.77
CA PRO A 169 -9.43 14.39 -9.90
C PRO A 169 -8.92 13.14 -10.58
N GLU A 170 -8.09 13.30 -11.61
CA GLU A 170 -7.52 12.21 -12.42
C GLU A 170 -6.37 11.47 -11.74
N GLU A 171 -5.68 12.07 -10.79
CA GLU A 171 -4.52 11.44 -10.13
C GLU A 171 -4.83 10.95 -8.72
N GLY A 172 -5.53 11.78 -7.93
CA GLY A 172 -5.77 11.58 -6.51
C GLY A 172 -7.23 11.47 -6.10
N GLY A 173 -8.17 11.94 -6.94
CA GLY A 173 -9.60 11.90 -6.64
C GLY A 173 -10.08 12.93 -5.60
N GLY A 174 -9.20 13.79 -5.09
CA GLY A 174 -9.53 14.84 -4.14
C GLY A 174 -9.73 14.36 -2.70
N PRO A 175 -10.32 15.23 -1.85
CA PRO A 175 -10.39 14.98 -0.40
C PRO A 175 -11.14 13.71 0.01
N LEU A 176 -12.16 13.31 -0.74
CA LEU A 176 -12.92 12.10 -0.44
C LEU A 176 -12.04 10.86 -0.54
N TYR A 177 -11.22 10.76 -1.59
CA TYR A 177 -10.32 9.63 -1.81
C TYR A 177 -9.09 9.66 -0.89
N ASP A 178 -8.59 10.85 -0.53
CA ASP A 178 -7.40 10.93 0.32
C ASP A 178 -7.73 10.74 1.81
N VAL A 179 -8.76 11.40 2.30
CA VAL A 179 -9.09 11.44 3.75
C VAL A 179 -10.43 10.81 4.06
N GLY A 180 -11.44 11.05 3.23
CA GLY A 180 -12.81 10.56 3.45
C GLY A 180 -12.89 9.04 3.51
N VAL A 181 -12.04 8.32 2.77
CA VAL A 181 -12.00 6.85 2.79
C VAL A 181 -11.70 6.28 4.19
N HIS A 182 -10.96 6.99 5.04
CA HIS A 182 -10.71 6.57 6.42
C HIS A 182 -11.98 6.62 7.27
N ALA A 183 -12.83 7.66 7.08
CA ALA A 183 -14.11 7.72 7.80
C ALA A 183 -15.04 6.60 7.34
N VAL A 184 -15.12 6.36 6.03
CA VAL A 184 -15.92 5.24 5.49
C VAL A 184 -15.44 3.90 6.05
N ASP A 185 -14.13 3.66 6.05
CA ASP A 185 -13.54 2.43 6.57
C ASP A 185 -13.85 2.18 8.05
N LEU A 186 -13.88 3.23 8.88
CA LEU A 186 -14.20 3.11 10.30
C LEU A 186 -15.68 2.90 10.59
N LEU A 187 -16.57 3.28 9.66
CA LEU A 187 -18.02 3.18 9.80
C LEU A 187 -18.58 1.84 9.26
N CYS A 188 -17.78 1.09 8.52
CA CYS A 188 -18.11 -0.24 7.98
C CYS A 188 -17.53 -1.37 8.83
#